data_c41a12a8755947cc9845e735cb2cf510
#
_entry.id   c41a12a8755947cc9845e735cb2cf510
#
_cell.length_a   1.000
_cell.length_b   1.000
_cell.length_c   1.000
_cell.angle_alpha   90.00
_cell.angle_beta   90.00
_cell.angle_gamma   90.00
#
_symmetry.space_group_name_H-M   'P 1'
#
loop_
_entity.id
_entity.type
_entity.pdbx_description
1 polymer ?
#
loop_
_entity_poly.entity_id
_entity_poly.type
_entity_poly.pdbx_seq_one_letter_code
_entity_poly.pdbx_strand_id
1 'polypeptide(L)'
;MNGWTNYESWNVALWIDNDEDLYNLAKDCVKESLNAVLACDKFVKILDSLGFGMIRTCTHDGVVIDYNNSIEYFKSRFNELKEVA
;
A
#
# COMPACT_ATOMS: atom_id res chain seq x y z
N MET A 1 -0.83 -15.15 -9.42
CA MET A 1 -1.73 -14.82 -8.31
C MET A 1 -2.72 -13.74 -8.73
N ASN A 2 -3.67 -14.12 -9.55
CA ASN A 2 -4.76 -13.24 -9.99
C ASN A 2 -4.28 -11.89 -10.56
N GLY A 3 -3.28 -11.93 -11.42
CA GLY A 3 -2.75 -10.73 -12.06
C GLY A 3 -1.58 -10.06 -11.34
N TRP A 4 -1.21 -10.54 -10.15
CA TRP A 4 -0.07 -10.00 -9.41
C TRP A 4 1.19 -10.80 -9.70
N THR A 5 2.34 -10.13 -9.71
CA THR A 5 3.62 -10.74 -10.08
C THR A 5 4.02 -11.90 -9.15
N ASN A 6 3.77 -11.76 -7.85
CA ASN A 6 4.13 -12.78 -6.88
C ASN A 6 3.17 -12.77 -5.68
N TYR A 7 3.34 -13.75 -4.80
CA TYR A 7 2.51 -13.91 -3.61
C TYR A 7 2.57 -12.68 -2.70
N GLU A 8 3.77 -12.15 -2.47
CA GLU A 8 3.96 -11.03 -1.57
C GLU A 8 3.20 -9.79 -2.04
N SER A 9 3.31 -9.46 -3.32
CA SER A 9 2.58 -8.31 -3.89
C SER A 9 1.07 -8.53 -3.82
N TRP A 10 0.61 -9.74 -4.09
CA TRP A 10 -0.81 -10.08 -3.97
C TRP A 10 -1.29 -9.92 -2.53
N ASN A 11 -0.51 -10.45 -1.57
CA ASN A 11 -0.91 -10.41 -0.16
C ASN A 11 -0.96 -8.99 0.38
N VAL A 12 0.02 -8.16 0.04
CA VAL A 12 0.02 -6.75 0.43
C VAL A 12 -1.19 -6.03 -0.18
N ALA A 13 -1.47 -6.27 -1.46
CA ALA A 13 -2.63 -5.66 -2.12
C ALA A 13 -3.94 -6.06 -1.44
N LEU A 14 -4.07 -7.33 -1.10
CA LEU A 14 -5.23 -7.86 -0.40
C LEU A 14 -5.45 -7.12 0.94
N TRP A 15 -4.39 -6.97 1.72
CA TRP A 15 -4.50 -6.35 3.03
C TRP A 15 -4.69 -4.84 2.98
N ILE A 16 -4.09 -4.16 2.00
CA ILE A 16 -4.37 -2.72 1.81
C ILE A 16 -5.85 -2.53 1.49
N ASP A 17 -6.41 -3.36 0.61
CA ASP A 17 -7.82 -3.23 0.22
C ASP A 17 -8.80 -3.61 1.35
N ASN A 18 -8.40 -4.50 2.25
CA ASN A 18 -9.30 -5.01 3.28
C ASN A 18 -9.10 -4.41 4.67
N ASP A 19 -8.06 -3.62 4.87
CA ASP A 19 -7.82 -2.92 6.13
C ASP A 19 -8.11 -1.44 5.93
N GLU A 20 -9.08 -0.93 6.69
CA GLU A 20 -9.54 0.44 6.53
C GLU A 20 -8.43 1.47 6.72
N ASP A 21 -7.58 1.26 7.73
CA ASP A 21 -6.50 2.20 8.02
C ASP A 21 -5.45 2.20 6.91
N LEU A 22 -5.06 1.01 6.43
CA LEU A 22 -4.11 0.90 5.33
C LEU A 22 -4.67 1.49 4.04
N TYR A 23 -5.93 1.20 3.75
CA TYR A 23 -6.59 1.73 2.55
C TYR A 23 -6.65 3.25 2.57
N ASN A 24 -7.07 3.83 3.70
CA ASN A 24 -7.16 5.29 3.84
C ASN A 24 -5.79 5.94 3.74
N LEU A 25 -4.76 5.33 4.32
CA LEU A 25 -3.40 5.83 4.20
C LEU A 25 -2.91 5.78 2.74
N ALA A 26 -3.15 4.67 2.05
CA ALA A 26 -2.77 4.54 0.64
C ALA A 26 -3.47 5.60 -0.21
N LYS A 27 -4.75 5.81 0.02
CA LYS A 27 -5.55 6.82 -0.68
C LYS A 27 -4.98 8.22 -0.46
N ASP A 28 -4.66 8.56 0.79
CA ASP A 28 -4.09 9.87 1.12
C ASP A 28 -2.72 10.07 0.46
N CYS A 29 -1.89 9.03 0.45
CA CYS A 29 -0.59 9.10 -0.21
C CYS A 29 -0.72 9.33 -1.72
N VAL A 30 -1.67 8.66 -2.35
CA VAL A 30 -1.95 8.84 -3.78
C VAL A 30 -2.43 10.27 -4.05
N LYS A 31 -3.35 10.76 -3.23
CA LYS A 31 -3.89 12.13 -3.36
C LYS A 31 -2.79 13.18 -3.34
N GLU A 32 -1.78 13.00 -2.49
CA GLU A 32 -0.71 13.97 -2.29
C GLU A 32 0.51 13.74 -3.19
N SER A 33 0.48 12.75 -4.07
CA SER A 33 1.63 12.37 -4.89
C SER A 33 1.36 12.52 -6.36
N LEU A 34 2.42 12.83 -7.14
CA LEU A 34 2.32 13.03 -8.58
C LEU A 34 2.21 11.71 -9.35
N ASN A 35 2.75 10.62 -8.80
CA ASN A 35 2.75 9.33 -9.46
C ASN A 35 2.81 8.18 -8.45
N ALA A 36 2.66 6.96 -8.96
CA ALA A 36 2.61 5.76 -8.13
C ALA A 36 3.89 5.51 -7.34
N VAL A 37 5.04 5.79 -7.94
CA VAL A 37 6.33 5.58 -7.27
C VAL A 37 6.44 6.46 -6.03
N LEU A 38 6.12 7.74 -6.18
CA LEU A 38 6.17 8.68 -5.06
C LEU A 38 5.13 8.34 -3.99
N ALA A 39 3.94 7.92 -4.40
CA ALA A 39 2.89 7.50 -3.47
C ALA A 39 3.32 6.29 -2.65
N CYS A 40 3.91 5.30 -3.30
CA CYS A 40 4.39 4.09 -2.64
C CYS A 40 5.52 4.41 -1.65
N ASP A 41 6.48 5.22 -2.06
CA ASP A 41 7.59 5.63 -1.21
C ASP A 41 7.08 6.33 0.05
N LYS A 42 6.15 7.25 -0.11
CA LYS A 42 5.53 7.97 1.00
C LYS A 42 4.78 7.03 1.94
N PHE A 43 4.00 6.12 1.37
CA PHE A 43 3.22 5.15 2.14
C PHE A 43 4.13 4.30 3.03
N VAL A 44 5.19 3.75 2.46
CA VAL A 44 6.12 2.89 3.19
C VAL A 44 6.85 3.67 4.28
N LYS A 45 7.27 4.89 3.99
CA LYS A 45 7.95 5.75 4.98
C LYS A 45 7.04 6.11 6.14
N ILE A 46 5.77 6.39 5.87
CA ILE A 46 4.81 6.68 6.93
C ILE A 46 4.59 5.45 7.80
N LEU A 47 4.43 4.27 7.21
CA LEU A 47 4.27 3.04 7.97
C LEU A 47 5.47 2.79 8.88
N ASP A 48 6.69 2.95 8.36
CA ASP A 48 7.90 2.78 9.15
C ASP A 48 7.96 3.75 10.32
N SER A 49 7.54 5.00 10.10
CA SER A 49 7.56 6.02 11.15
C SER A 49 6.52 5.80 12.24
N LEU A 50 5.37 5.21 11.88
CA LEU A 50 4.32 4.91 12.85
C LEU A 50 4.67 3.70 13.71
N GLY A 51 5.43 2.76 13.17
CA GLY A 51 5.89 1.59 13.89
C GLY A 51 4.73 0.73 14.40
N PHE A 52 4.67 0.54 15.72
CA PHE A 52 3.65 -0.28 16.36
C PHE A 52 2.39 0.53 16.65
N GLY A 53 1.30 -0.16 16.88
CA GLY A 53 0.06 0.43 17.33
C GLY A 53 -1.05 0.25 16.34
N MET A 54 -1.55 1.35 15.78
CA MET A 54 -2.78 1.32 14.97
C MET A 54 -2.60 0.74 13.58
N ILE A 55 -1.41 0.94 12.97
CA ILE A 55 -1.11 0.45 11.62
C ILE A 55 0.10 -0.47 11.68
N ARG A 56 -0.02 -1.65 11.06
CA ARG A 56 1.03 -2.66 11.07
C ARG A 56 1.97 -2.48 9.89
N THR A 57 3.24 -2.89 10.09
CA THR A 57 4.23 -2.92 9.02
C THR A 57 4.27 -4.26 8.28
N CYS A 58 3.45 -5.21 8.72
CA CYS A 58 3.30 -6.53 8.08
C CYS A 58 1.83 -6.86 7.93
N THR A 59 1.52 -7.69 6.93
CA THR A 59 0.17 -8.25 6.78
C THR A 59 -0.09 -9.28 7.88
N HIS A 60 -1.34 -9.69 8.04
CA HIS A 60 -1.69 -10.76 8.97
C HIS A 60 -1.03 -12.09 8.60
N ASP A 61 -0.67 -12.27 7.33
CA ASP A 61 0.01 -13.47 6.86
C ASP A 61 1.54 -13.36 6.99
N GLY A 62 2.04 -12.28 7.58
CA GLY A 62 3.46 -12.10 7.87
C GLY A 62 4.29 -11.49 6.74
N VAL A 63 3.66 -11.01 5.68
CA VAL A 63 4.38 -10.37 4.57
C VAL A 63 4.70 -8.93 4.94
N VAL A 64 5.97 -8.55 4.81
CA VAL A 64 6.41 -7.19 5.09
C VAL A 64 5.81 -6.22 4.08
N ILE A 65 5.27 -5.12 4.58
CA ILE A 65 4.73 -4.05 3.73
C ILE A 65 5.86 -3.05 3.46
N ASP A 66 6.72 -3.39 2.50
CA ASP A 66 7.82 -2.54 2.06
C ASP A 66 7.58 -2.03 0.65
N TYR A 67 8.53 -1.24 0.12
CA TYR A 67 8.40 -0.69 -1.23
C TYR A 67 8.23 -1.79 -2.29
N ASN A 68 9.09 -2.81 -2.25
CA ASN A 68 9.07 -3.85 -3.28
C ASN A 68 7.76 -4.63 -3.30
N ASN A 69 7.19 -4.90 -2.14
CA ASN A 69 5.93 -5.64 -2.05
C ASN A 69 4.70 -4.75 -2.27
N SER A 70 4.85 -3.44 -2.21
CA SER A 70 3.74 -2.50 -2.31
C SER A 70 3.64 -1.79 -3.65
N ILE A 71 4.76 -1.67 -4.39
CA ILE A 71 4.79 -0.84 -5.60
C ILE A 71 3.79 -1.28 -6.66
N GLU A 72 3.60 -2.57 -6.81
CA GLU A 72 2.65 -3.08 -7.82
C GLU A 72 1.22 -2.64 -7.50
N TYR A 73 0.85 -2.63 -6.21
CA TYR A 73 -0.45 -2.13 -5.78
C TYR A 73 -0.65 -0.68 -6.21
N PHE A 74 0.33 0.17 -5.93
CA PHE A 74 0.21 1.60 -6.27
C PHE A 74 0.17 1.83 -7.77
N LYS A 75 0.97 1.11 -8.54
CA LYS A 75 0.92 1.21 -10.01
C LYS A 75 -0.43 0.77 -10.55
N SER A 76 -0.99 -0.27 -9.98
CA SER A 76 -2.27 -0.82 -10.42
C SER A 76 -3.46 0.07 -10.02
N ARG A 77 -3.41 0.67 -8.83
CA ARG A 77 -4.55 1.39 -8.23
C ARG A 77 -4.45 2.91 -8.28
N PHE A 78 -3.34 3.46 -8.78
CA PHE A 78 -3.08 4.90 -8.66
C PHE A 78 -4.24 5.75 -9.20
N ASN A 79 -4.67 5.48 -10.42
CA ASN A 79 -5.73 6.27 -11.05
C ASN A 79 -7.06 6.13 -10.31
N GLU A 80 -7.40 4.93 -9.90
CA GLU A 80 -8.61 4.63 -9.14
C GLU A 80 -8.64 5.38 -7.80
N LEU A 81 -7.54 5.28 -7.05
CA LEU A 81 -7.45 5.95 -5.76
C LEU A 81 -7.43 7.47 -5.91
N LYS A 82 -6.84 7.98 -6.99
CA LYS A 82 -6.82 9.41 -7.28
C LYS A 82 -8.25 9.95 -7.48
N GLU A 83 -9.10 9.17 -8.13
CA GLU A 83 -10.49 9.58 -8.39
C GLU A 83 -11.34 9.62 -7.13
N VAL A 84 -11.14 8.71 -6.18
CA VAL A 84 -11.93 8.65 -4.94
C VAL A 84 -11.37 9.55 -3.84
N ALA A 85 -10.20 10.10 -4.03
CA ALA A 85 -9.59 11.02 -3.07
C ALA A 85 -10.07 12.49 -3.23
#